data_551bd128e695f612c2a76303639bcee0
#
_entry.id   551bd128e695f612c2a76303639bcee0
#
_cell.length_a   1.000
_cell.length_b   1.000
_cell.length_c   1.000
_cell.angle_alpha   90.00
_cell.angle_beta   90.00
_cell.angle_gamma   90.00
#
_symmetry.space_group_name_H-M   'P 1'
#
loop_
_entity.id
_entity.type
_entity.pdbx_description
1 polymer ?
#
loop_
_entity_poly.entity_id
_entity_poly.type
_entity_poly.pdbx_seq_one_letter_code
_entity_poly.pdbx_strand_id
1 'polypeptide(L)'
;MLQLHKIREHKDAYIKALEKRNLDAATLFDTVLDLDGQRRATQTELDNTLAESNKLSKEIGMLFKSGKAEEANAMKAKTADLKERSKVLSERLQQVSAELTEALYQIPNVPDESVPAGNSDEDNEEVFKEGTIPELSAAALPHWELAKKYDLIDFELGVKISGAGFPVYKGKGARLQRALIAYFLDKNTEAGYTEIQVPHLVNEASGYGTGQLPDKEGQMYHVQDDNLYLIPTAEVPITNIFRNSIVKKEDFPIKLTGYTPCFRREAGSYGAHVRGLNRLHQFDKVEIVRVERPENSYEALNAMVEHVKGILRELKLPFRILRLCGGDLGFTSALTFDFEVFSTAQDRWLEISSVSNFETFQANRLKLRFKDDEGKTQLAHTLNGSSLALPRVLAGILENYQTETGIAIPDVLVPYCGFDKID
;
A
#
# COMPACT_ATOMS: atom_id res chain seq x y z
N MET A 1 2.48 2.72 10.39
CA MET A 1 2.40 2.25 11.80
C MET A 1 1.76 3.31 12.67
N LEU A 2 1.10 2.91 13.74
CA LEU A 2 0.45 3.83 14.66
C LEU A 2 1.46 4.73 15.39
N GLN A 3 1.01 5.93 15.79
CA GLN A 3 1.83 6.89 16.50
C GLN A 3 1.85 6.57 18.00
N LEU A 4 3.02 6.42 18.62
CA LEU A 4 3.19 6.06 20.03
C LEU A 4 2.44 6.98 21.01
N HIS A 5 2.43 8.30 20.75
CA HIS A 5 1.71 9.21 21.63
C HIS A 5 0.20 8.99 21.58
N LYS A 6 -0.36 8.73 20.38
CA LYS A 6 -1.77 8.39 20.22
C LYS A 6 -2.13 7.04 20.86
N ILE A 7 -1.23 6.05 20.79
CA ILE A 7 -1.42 4.78 21.52
C ILE A 7 -1.51 5.03 23.01
N ARG A 8 -0.65 5.88 23.59
CA ARG A 8 -0.69 6.23 25.03
C ARG A 8 -1.98 6.96 25.44
N GLU A 9 -2.44 7.86 24.57
CA GLU A 9 -3.62 8.70 24.86
C GLU A 9 -4.94 7.97 24.64
N HIS A 10 -5.00 7.03 23.68
CA HIS A 10 -6.24 6.42 23.21
C HIS A 10 -6.22 4.89 23.24
N LYS A 11 -5.41 4.26 24.10
CA LYS A 11 -5.22 2.80 24.15
C LYS A 11 -6.52 2.02 24.08
N ASP A 12 -7.46 2.31 25.00
CA ASP A 12 -8.70 1.53 25.12
C ASP A 12 -9.62 1.72 23.90
N ALA A 13 -9.66 2.92 23.34
CA ALA A 13 -10.41 3.19 22.11
C ALA A 13 -9.82 2.43 20.91
N TYR A 14 -8.50 2.34 20.81
CA TYR A 14 -7.83 1.60 19.74
C TYR A 14 -8.02 0.09 19.89
N ILE A 15 -7.95 -0.46 21.11
CA ILE A 15 -8.25 -1.87 21.37
C ILE A 15 -9.67 -2.17 20.85
N LYS A 16 -10.67 -1.39 21.28
CA LYS A 16 -12.05 -1.56 20.86
C LYS A 16 -12.25 -1.44 19.35
N ALA A 17 -11.59 -0.50 18.69
CA ALA A 17 -11.68 -0.35 17.25
C ALA A 17 -11.04 -1.54 16.49
N LEU A 18 -9.95 -2.11 17.02
CA LEU A 18 -9.28 -3.27 16.45
C LEU A 18 -10.05 -4.60 16.65
N GLU A 19 -11.03 -4.65 17.54
CA GLU A 19 -11.98 -5.78 17.62
C GLU A 19 -12.71 -6.01 16.30
N LYS A 20 -12.98 -4.94 15.52
CA LYS A 20 -13.57 -5.04 14.18
C LYS A 20 -12.69 -5.87 13.22
N ARG A 21 -11.38 -5.94 13.45
CA ARG A 21 -10.41 -6.76 12.70
C ARG A 21 -10.21 -8.15 13.27
N ASN A 22 -11.05 -8.56 14.23
CA ASN A 22 -10.91 -9.82 14.96
C ASN A 22 -9.56 -9.95 15.67
N LEU A 23 -8.97 -8.82 16.10
CA LEU A 23 -7.68 -8.76 16.76
C LEU A 23 -7.85 -8.40 18.23
N ASP A 24 -7.41 -9.27 19.12
CA ASP A 24 -7.15 -8.91 20.52
C ASP A 24 -5.84 -8.14 20.62
N ALA A 25 -5.94 -6.82 20.58
CA ALA A 25 -4.79 -5.93 20.57
C ALA A 25 -4.27 -5.57 21.98
N ALA A 26 -4.94 -5.97 23.05
CA ALA A 26 -4.58 -5.55 24.41
C ALA A 26 -3.13 -5.90 24.75
N THR A 27 -2.74 -7.16 24.58
CA THR A 27 -1.38 -7.63 24.84
C THR A 27 -0.34 -6.96 23.95
N LEU A 28 -0.66 -6.71 22.68
CA LEU A 28 0.23 -6.02 21.75
C LEU A 28 0.50 -4.58 22.20
N PHE A 29 -0.54 -3.85 22.61
CA PHE A 29 -0.39 -2.49 23.12
C PHE A 29 0.36 -2.45 24.44
N ASP A 30 0.13 -3.41 25.35
CA ASP A 30 0.89 -3.50 26.61
C ASP A 30 2.37 -3.69 26.34
N THR A 31 2.74 -4.59 25.41
CA THR A 31 4.12 -4.81 25.00
C THR A 31 4.76 -3.54 24.42
N VAL A 32 4.05 -2.84 23.52
CA VAL A 32 4.52 -1.59 22.91
C VAL A 32 4.73 -0.50 23.97
N LEU A 33 3.79 -0.35 24.90
CA LEU A 33 3.87 0.68 25.94
C LEU A 33 4.98 0.38 26.98
N ASP A 34 5.20 -0.88 27.31
CA ASP A 34 6.31 -1.28 28.17
C ASP A 34 7.67 -0.98 27.50
N LEU A 35 7.85 -1.39 26.24
CA LEU A 35 9.06 -1.10 25.46
C LEU A 35 9.27 0.42 25.29
N ASP A 36 8.23 1.20 25.05
CA ASP A 36 8.33 2.68 25.02
C ASP A 36 8.72 3.26 26.37
N GLY A 37 8.22 2.69 27.47
CA GLY A 37 8.62 3.02 28.82
C GLY A 37 10.12 2.79 29.05
N GLN A 38 10.62 1.60 28.71
CA GLN A 38 12.03 1.24 28.79
C GLN A 38 12.91 2.16 27.92
N ARG A 39 12.49 2.40 26.68
CA ARG A 39 13.21 3.31 25.75
C ARG A 39 13.35 4.71 26.33
N ARG A 40 12.26 5.30 26.85
CA ARG A 40 12.29 6.64 27.45
C ARG A 40 13.13 6.70 28.71
N ALA A 41 13.06 5.69 29.57
CA ALA A 41 13.89 5.62 30.77
C ALA A 41 15.38 5.54 30.40
N THR A 42 15.73 4.64 29.47
CA THR A 42 17.13 4.47 29.00
C THR A 42 17.64 5.75 28.31
N GLN A 43 16.82 6.41 27.50
CA GLN A 43 17.19 7.69 26.87
C GLN A 43 17.49 8.76 27.92
N THR A 44 16.62 8.91 28.94
CA THR A 44 16.81 9.91 30.01
C THR A 44 18.09 9.61 30.79
N GLU A 45 18.36 8.34 31.10
CA GLU A 45 19.60 7.94 31.80
C GLU A 45 20.84 8.22 30.95
N LEU A 46 20.78 7.92 29.64
CA LEU A 46 21.88 8.22 28.71
C LEU A 46 22.14 9.73 28.64
N ASP A 47 21.11 10.55 28.48
CA ASP A 47 21.23 12.00 28.39
C ASP A 47 21.83 12.60 29.68
N ASN A 48 21.41 12.14 30.86
CA ASN A 48 21.98 12.53 32.14
C ASN A 48 23.45 12.12 32.27
N THR A 49 23.80 10.90 31.89
CA THR A 49 25.18 10.37 31.92
C THR A 49 26.09 11.18 30.98
N LEU A 50 25.63 11.51 29.78
CA LEU A 50 26.36 12.35 28.83
C LEU A 50 26.53 13.78 29.34
N ALA A 51 25.50 14.36 29.95
CA ALA A 51 25.56 15.70 30.55
C ALA A 51 26.59 15.77 31.69
N GLU A 52 26.60 14.75 32.61
CA GLU A 52 27.59 14.65 33.68
C GLU A 52 29.00 14.47 33.12
N SER A 53 29.21 13.61 32.13
CA SER A 53 30.50 13.40 31.45
C SER A 53 31.03 14.68 30.81
N ASN A 54 30.17 15.45 30.17
CA ASN A 54 30.53 16.72 29.55
C ASN A 54 30.90 17.77 30.59
N LYS A 55 30.18 17.86 31.74
CA LYS A 55 30.46 18.75 32.82
C LYS A 55 31.83 18.43 33.43
N LEU A 56 32.08 17.16 33.78
CA LEU A 56 33.35 16.70 34.32
C LEU A 56 34.52 16.98 33.37
N SER A 57 34.35 16.75 32.07
CA SER A 57 35.38 17.03 31.08
C SER A 57 35.76 18.52 31.02
N LYS A 58 34.81 19.41 31.20
CA LYS A 58 35.05 20.88 31.29
C LYS A 58 35.79 21.22 32.59
N GLU A 59 35.40 20.65 33.72
CA GLU A 59 36.04 20.84 35.03
C GLU A 59 37.49 20.35 35.00
N ILE A 60 37.77 19.16 34.47
CA ILE A 60 39.13 18.66 34.29
C ILE A 60 39.96 19.62 33.43
N GLY A 61 39.41 20.15 32.36
CA GLY A 61 40.10 21.12 31.50
C GLY A 61 40.46 22.42 32.25
N MET A 62 39.58 22.90 33.16
CA MET A 62 39.83 24.07 34.00
C MET A 62 40.89 23.78 35.07
N LEU A 63 40.88 22.59 35.70
CA LEU A 63 41.89 22.20 36.70
C LEU A 63 43.29 22.10 36.08
N PHE A 64 43.44 21.55 34.89
CA PHE A 64 44.73 21.54 34.18
C PHE A 64 45.22 22.96 33.86
N LYS A 65 44.33 23.88 33.45
CA LYS A 65 44.69 25.27 33.15
C LYS A 65 45.14 26.02 34.43
N SER A 66 44.62 25.65 35.61
CA SER A 66 44.96 26.25 36.91
C SER A 66 46.12 25.57 37.62
N GLY A 67 46.82 24.62 36.99
CA GLY A 67 47.97 23.91 37.54
C GLY A 67 47.64 22.81 38.54
N LYS A 68 46.36 22.43 38.69
CA LYS A 68 45.90 21.39 39.66
C LYS A 68 45.83 19.99 38.97
N ALA A 69 46.96 19.51 38.50
CA ALA A 69 47.05 18.30 37.72
C ALA A 69 46.66 17.02 38.51
N GLU A 70 46.92 16.92 39.80
CA GLU A 70 46.54 15.80 40.63
C GLU A 70 45.02 15.66 40.79
N GLU A 71 44.32 16.76 41.07
CA GLU A 71 42.85 16.83 41.16
C GLU A 71 42.23 16.46 39.81
N ALA A 72 42.77 16.97 38.70
CA ALA A 72 42.32 16.65 37.34
C ALA A 72 42.48 15.15 37.01
N ASN A 73 43.59 14.53 37.42
CA ASN A 73 43.84 13.12 37.18
C ASN A 73 42.92 12.19 38.00
N ALA A 74 42.60 12.58 39.25
CA ALA A 74 41.62 11.84 40.05
C ALA A 74 40.21 11.82 39.42
N MET A 75 39.82 12.89 38.74
CA MET A 75 38.53 12.98 38.06
C MET A 75 38.46 12.22 36.71
N LYS A 76 39.61 11.88 36.12
CA LYS A 76 39.67 11.14 34.86
C LYS A 76 39.08 9.72 34.97
N ALA A 77 39.28 9.03 36.08
CA ALA A 77 38.70 7.70 36.29
C ALA A 77 37.16 7.76 36.19
N LYS A 78 36.55 8.73 36.90
CA LYS A 78 35.08 8.92 36.82
C LYS A 78 34.58 9.24 35.40
N THR A 79 35.38 9.96 34.63
CA THR A 79 35.01 10.26 33.22
C THR A 79 35.11 8.96 32.37
N ALA A 80 36.05 8.06 32.65
CA ALA A 80 36.14 6.77 31.96
C ALA A 80 34.94 5.88 32.28
N ASP A 81 34.52 5.82 33.54
CA ASP A 81 33.33 5.06 33.97
C ASP A 81 32.06 5.61 33.33
N LEU A 82 31.89 6.92 33.26
CA LEU A 82 30.74 7.55 32.59
C LEU A 82 30.71 7.28 31.08
N LYS A 83 31.87 7.22 30.42
CA LYS A 83 31.96 6.85 29.01
C LYS A 83 31.54 5.41 28.78
N GLU A 84 32.00 4.47 29.60
CA GLU A 84 31.62 3.07 29.51
C GLU A 84 30.13 2.89 29.77
N ARG A 85 29.58 3.54 30.81
CA ARG A 85 28.15 3.56 31.09
C ARG A 85 27.35 4.11 29.93
N SER A 86 27.76 5.22 29.32
CA SER A 86 27.07 5.81 28.18
C SER A 86 27.08 4.89 26.96
N LYS A 87 28.14 4.11 26.73
CA LYS A 87 28.22 3.10 25.68
C LYS A 87 27.19 2.00 25.91
N VAL A 88 27.17 1.40 27.12
CA VAL A 88 26.19 0.36 27.49
C VAL A 88 24.74 0.86 27.33
N LEU A 89 24.46 2.08 27.78
CA LEU A 89 23.13 2.68 27.65
C LEU A 89 22.76 2.95 26.19
N SER A 90 23.72 3.35 25.34
CA SER A 90 23.51 3.53 23.91
C SER A 90 23.17 2.22 23.21
N GLU A 91 23.90 1.14 23.53
CA GLU A 91 23.62 -0.20 23.00
C GLU A 91 22.23 -0.70 23.46
N ARG A 92 21.90 -0.51 24.73
CA ARG A 92 20.56 -0.86 25.26
C ARG A 92 19.45 -0.06 24.60
N LEU A 93 19.65 1.24 24.39
CA LEU A 93 18.68 2.11 23.71
C LEU A 93 18.44 1.66 22.27
N GLN A 94 19.49 1.28 21.56
CA GLN A 94 19.38 0.75 20.20
C GLN A 94 18.59 -0.55 20.18
N GLN A 95 18.89 -1.48 21.11
CA GLN A 95 18.18 -2.76 21.22
C GLN A 95 16.69 -2.55 21.50
N VAL A 96 16.33 -1.79 22.54
CA VAL A 96 14.93 -1.54 22.91
C VAL A 96 14.18 -0.80 21.80
N SER A 97 14.86 0.11 21.07
CA SER A 97 14.25 0.82 19.94
C SER A 97 13.94 -0.12 18.78
N ALA A 98 14.79 -1.10 18.51
CA ALA A 98 14.53 -2.13 17.50
C ALA A 98 13.37 -3.03 17.92
N GLU A 99 13.37 -3.54 19.15
CA GLU A 99 12.28 -4.37 19.71
C GLU A 99 10.94 -3.63 19.66
N LEU A 100 10.90 -2.33 20.00
CA LEU A 100 9.72 -1.48 19.92
C LEU A 100 9.23 -1.34 18.48
N THR A 101 10.14 -1.16 17.52
CA THR A 101 9.79 -1.05 16.10
C THR A 101 9.16 -2.35 15.59
N GLU A 102 9.76 -3.50 15.93
CA GLU A 102 9.20 -4.81 15.55
C GLU A 102 7.82 -5.05 16.19
N ALA A 103 7.62 -4.67 17.45
CA ALA A 103 6.33 -4.77 18.10
C ALA A 103 5.27 -3.89 17.39
N LEU A 104 5.63 -2.67 17.00
CA LEU A 104 4.74 -1.76 16.25
C LEU A 104 4.40 -2.29 14.86
N TYR A 105 5.28 -3.05 14.20
CA TYR A 105 4.99 -3.69 12.92
C TYR A 105 3.96 -4.82 13.00
N GLN A 106 3.66 -5.32 14.21
CA GLN A 106 2.61 -6.33 14.40
C GLN A 106 1.20 -5.73 14.47
N ILE A 107 1.08 -4.42 14.72
CA ILE A 107 -0.21 -3.75 14.93
C ILE A 107 -0.70 -3.16 13.60
N PRO A 108 -1.89 -3.59 13.10
CA PRO A 108 -2.49 -3.01 11.90
C PRO A 108 -2.98 -1.56 12.16
N ASN A 109 -3.40 -0.91 11.08
CA ASN A 109 -4.06 0.39 11.22
C ASN A 109 -5.42 0.25 11.91
N VAL A 110 -5.79 1.29 12.63
CA VAL A 110 -7.10 1.39 13.28
C VAL A 110 -8.16 1.61 12.19
N PRO A 111 -9.20 0.78 12.10
CA PRO A 111 -10.27 0.99 11.13
C PRO A 111 -11.08 2.24 11.48
N ASP A 112 -11.53 2.93 10.44
CA ASP A 112 -12.48 4.04 10.56
C ASP A 112 -13.78 3.57 11.23
N GLU A 113 -14.52 4.49 11.85
CA GLU A 113 -15.77 4.17 12.55
C GLU A 113 -16.83 3.59 11.61
N SER A 114 -16.82 3.96 10.32
CA SER A 114 -17.76 3.48 9.31
C SER A 114 -17.48 2.05 8.82
N VAL A 115 -16.30 1.48 9.12
CA VAL A 115 -15.96 0.10 8.74
C VAL A 115 -16.88 -0.88 9.49
N PRO A 116 -17.62 -1.75 8.77
CA PRO A 116 -18.48 -2.74 9.42
C PRO A 116 -17.64 -3.83 10.11
N ALA A 117 -18.21 -4.42 11.14
CA ALA A 117 -17.66 -5.64 11.73
C ALA A 117 -17.89 -6.81 10.77
N GLY A 118 -16.95 -7.75 10.71
CA GLY A 118 -17.04 -8.94 9.86
C GLY A 118 -15.78 -9.77 9.95
N ASN A 119 -15.82 -11.00 9.40
CA ASN A 119 -14.75 -11.97 9.51
C ASN A 119 -14.02 -12.21 8.18
N SER A 120 -14.71 -12.03 7.05
CA SER A 120 -14.20 -12.33 5.72
C SER A 120 -14.85 -11.41 4.66
N ASP A 121 -14.46 -11.58 3.41
CA ASP A 121 -15.05 -10.92 2.24
C ASP A 121 -16.56 -11.12 2.08
N GLU A 122 -17.12 -12.21 2.64
CA GLU A 122 -18.58 -12.45 2.66
C GLU A 122 -19.35 -11.42 3.51
N ASP A 123 -18.68 -10.78 4.47
CA ASP A 123 -19.27 -9.77 5.38
C ASP A 123 -19.10 -8.33 4.87
N ASN A 124 -18.52 -8.14 3.67
CA ASN A 124 -18.36 -6.83 3.06
C ASN A 124 -19.71 -6.23 2.68
N GLU A 125 -19.85 -4.92 2.87
CA GLU A 125 -21.10 -4.21 2.63
C GLU A 125 -21.20 -3.69 1.20
N GLU A 126 -22.17 -4.15 0.39
CA GLU A 126 -22.47 -3.55 -0.91
C GLU A 126 -23.07 -2.15 -0.72
N VAL A 127 -22.29 -1.12 -1.00
CA VAL A 127 -22.69 0.29 -0.84
C VAL A 127 -23.18 0.94 -2.12
N PHE A 128 -22.89 0.33 -3.28
CA PHE A 128 -23.29 0.84 -4.58
C PHE A 128 -23.30 -0.26 -5.64
N LYS A 129 -24.21 -0.15 -6.59
CA LYS A 129 -24.28 -1.06 -7.74
C LYS A 129 -24.87 -0.32 -8.95
N GLU A 130 -24.27 -0.50 -10.13
CA GLU A 130 -24.70 0.16 -11.36
C GLU A 130 -24.39 -0.70 -12.59
N GLY A 131 -25.11 -0.45 -13.69
CA GLY A 131 -24.96 -1.13 -14.97
C GLY A 131 -25.90 -2.32 -15.14
N THR A 132 -26.08 -2.72 -16.38
CA THR A 132 -26.94 -3.84 -16.76
C THR A 132 -26.08 -5.05 -17.09
N ILE A 133 -26.31 -6.17 -16.41
CA ILE A 133 -25.66 -7.44 -16.74
C ILE A 133 -26.20 -7.89 -18.11
N PRO A 134 -25.32 -8.11 -19.12
CA PRO A 134 -25.76 -8.50 -20.44
C PRO A 134 -26.33 -9.92 -20.45
N GLU A 135 -27.40 -10.11 -21.20
CA GLU A 135 -27.89 -11.45 -21.52
C GLU A 135 -27.00 -12.07 -22.61
N LEU A 136 -26.25 -13.08 -22.25
CA LEU A 136 -25.40 -13.81 -23.19
C LEU A 136 -26.14 -15.04 -23.76
N SER A 137 -25.75 -15.43 -24.97
CA SER A 137 -26.27 -16.67 -25.57
C SER A 137 -25.84 -17.90 -24.76
N ALA A 138 -26.54 -19.01 -24.91
CA ALA A 138 -26.16 -20.27 -24.27
C ALA A 138 -24.77 -20.82 -24.73
N ALA A 139 -24.23 -20.28 -25.82
CA ALA A 139 -22.89 -20.59 -26.33
C ALA A 139 -21.81 -19.62 -25.84
N ALA A 140 -22.11 -18.74 -24.88
CA ALA A 140 -21.14 -17.79 -24.33
C ALA A 140 -19.97 -18.52 -23.66
N LEU A 141 -18.78 -17.99 -23.87
CA LEU A 141 -17.53 -18.58 -23.40
C LEU A 141 -16.88 -17.70 -22.34
N PRO A 142 -16.24 -18.28 -21.34
CA PRO A 142 -15.41 -17.51 -20.40
C PRO A 142 -14.14 -16.97 -21.10
N HIS A 143 -13.54 -15.93 -20.55
CA HIS A 143 -12.44 -15.20 -21.18
C HIS A 143 -11.25 -16.06 -21.60
N TRP A 144 -10.91 -17.14 -20.89
CA TRP A 144 -9.82 -18.03 -21.27
C TRP A 144 -10.11 -18.85 -22.53
N GLU A 145 -11.37 -19.19 -22.80
CA GLU A 145 -11.77 -19.85 -24.04
C GLU A 145 -11.85 -18.84 -25.20
N LEU A 146 -12.33 -17.61 -24.93
CA LEU A 146 -12.31 -16.51 -25.89
C LEU A 146 -10.88 -16.13 -26.28
N ALA A 147 -9.98 -16.05 -25.30
CA ALA A 147 -8.57 -15.77 -25.51
C ALA A 147 -7.91 -16.81 -26.43
N LYS A 148 -8.25 -18.09 -26.27
CA LYS A 148 -7.79 -19.18 -27.13
C LYS A 148 -8.43 -19.13 -28.51
N LYS A 149 -9.76 -18.93 -28.58
CA LYS A 149 -10.53 -18.90 -29.84
C LYS A 149 -10.05 -17.83 -30.80
N TYR A 150 -9.72 -16.65 -30.29
CA TYR A 150 -9.31 -15.48 -31.07
C TYR A 150 -7.79 -15.21 -31.00
N ASP A 151 -7.01 -16.13 -30.47
CA ASP A 151 -5.53 -16.03 -30.32
C ASP A 151 -5.08 -14.72 -29.65
N LEU A 152 -5.74 -14.32 -28.57
CA LEU A 152 -5.48 -13.06 -27.87
C LEU A 152 -4.46 -13.20 -26.74
N ILE A 153 -4.47 -14.34 -26.04
CA ILE A 153 -3.63 -14.61 -24.88
C ILE A 153 -3.24 -16.08 -24.90
N ASP A 154 -1.96 -16.34 -24.79
CA ASP A 154 -1.38 -17.68 -24.76
C ASP A 154 -0.86 -18.00 -23.35
N PHE A 155 -1.63 -18.74 -22.58
CA PHE A 155 -1.27 -19.15 -21.23
C PHE A 155 -0.23 -20.28 -21.24
N GLU A 156 -0.27 -21.18 -22.24
CA GLU A 156 0.68 -22.30 -22.34
C GLU A 156 2.08 -21.81 -22.68
N LEU A 157 2.18 -20.82 -23.56
CA LEU A 157 3.45 -20.15 -23.86
C LEU A 157 4.02 -19.45 -22.63
N GLY A 158 3.17 -18.82 -21.82
CA GLY A 158 3.56 -18.22 -20.54
C GLY A 158 4.13 -19.25 -19.56
N VAL A 159 3.48 -20.42 -19.45
CA VAL A 159 3.99 -21.53 -18.64
C VAL A 159 5.36 -21.99 -19.14
N LYS A 160 5.56 -22.07 -20.46
CA LYS A 160 6.86 -22.46 -21.07
C LYS A 160 7.98 -21.46 -20.74
N ILE A 161 7.67 -20.16 -20.68
CA ILE A 161 8.68 -19.10 -20.49
C ILE A 161 9.01 -18.91 -19.00
N SER A 162 7.99 -18.85 -18.12
CA SER A 162 8.15 -18.45 -16.72
C SER A 162 7.45 -19.36 -15.72
N GLY A 163 6.33 -19.97 -16.11
CA GLY A 163 5.49 -20.78 -15.24
C GLY A 163 4.02 -20.35 -15.29
N ALA A 164 3.17 -21.02 -14.51
CA ALA A 164 1.76 -20.65 -14.40
C ALA A 164 1.60 -19.23 -13.86
N GLY A 165 0.55 -18.52 -14.28
CA GLY A 165 0.28 -17.14 -13.83
C GLY A 165 1.07 -16.03 -14.55
N PHE A 166 1.77 -16.37 -15.66
CA PHE A 166 2.48 -15.41 -16.52
C PHE A 166 1.89 -15.49 -17.95
N PRO A 167 0.83 -14.73 -18.28
CA PRO A 167 0.21 -14.80 -19.59
C PRO A 167 1.04 -14.09 -20.66
N VAL A 168 0.95 -14.59 -21.92
CA VAL A 168 1.53 -13.93 -23.10
C VAL A 168 0.41 -13.34 -23.94
N TYR A 169 0.31 -12.02 -23.99
CA TYR A 169 -0.67 -11.31 -24.83
C TYR A 169 -0.21 -11.28 -26.28
N LYS A 170 -1.14 -11.50 -27.23
CA LYS A 170 -0.85 -11.63 -28.66
C LYS A 170 -1.79 -10.76 -29.50
N GLY A 171 -1.34 -10.29 -30.65
CA GLY A 171 -2.16 -9.63 -31.67
C GLY A 171 -3.12 -8.55 -31.14
N LYS A 172 -4.41 -8.72 -31.41
CA LYS A 172 -5.48 -7.81 -30.93
C LYS A 172 -5.57 -7.80 -29.40
N GLY A 173 -5.23 -8.91 -28.70
CA GLY A 173 -5.17 -8.96 -27.23
C GLY A 173 -4.07 -8.07 -26.64
N ALA A 174 -2.85 -8.11 -27.19
CA ALA A 174 -1.77 -7.23 -26.79
C ALA A 174 -2.07 -5.75 -27.09
N ARG A 175 -2.75 -5.48 -28.22
CA ARG A 175 -3.20 -4.13 -28.58
C ARG A 175 -4.25 -3.60 -27.62
N LEU A 176 -5.24 -4.43 -27.23
CA LEU A 176 -6.28 -4.06 -26.27
C LEU A 176 -5.69 -3.82 -24.86
N GLN A 177 -4.73 -4.65 -24.41
CA GLN A 177 -4.02 -4.44 -23.16
C GLN A 177 -3.33 -3.06 -23.12
N ARG A 178 -2.60 -2.70 -24.16
CA ARG A 178 -1.94 -1.39 -24.28
C ARG A 178 -2.94 -0.24 -24.41
N ALA A 179 -4.07 -0.45 -25.08
CA ALA A 179 -5.14 0.53 -25.20
C ALA A 179 -5.75 0.86 -23.83
N LEU A 180 -6.00 -0.15 -22.99
CA LEU A 180 -6.47 0.03 -21.61
C LEU A 180 -5.49 0.85 -20.79
N ILE A 181 -4.17 0.55 -20.87
CA ILE A 181 -3.14 1.34 -20.16
C ILE A 181 -3.22 2.82 -20.55
N ALA A 182 -3.21 3.11 -21.87
CA ALA A 182 -3.24 4.47 -22.36
C ALA A 182 -4.54 5.20 -21.94
N TYR A 183 -5.68 4.55 -22.10
CA TYR A 183 -6.98 5.10 -21.70
C TYR A 183 -7.04 5.45 -20.21
N PHE A 184 -6.59 4.55 -19.32
CA PHE A 184 -6.61 4.80 -17.89
C PHE A 184 -5.67 5.94 -17.48
N LEU A 185 -4.48 6.02 -18.07
CA LEU A 185 -3.54 7.11 -17.82
C LEU A 185 -4.11 8.46 -18.30
N ASP A 186 -4.72 8.49 -19.49
CA ASP A 186 -5.35 9.70 -20.01
C ASP A 186 -6.49 10.16 -19.09
N LYS A 187 -7.38 9.25 -18.63
CA LYS A 187 -8.46 9.58 -17.69
C LYS A 187 -7.93 10.11 -16.36
N ASN A 188 -6.83 9.58 -15.87
CA ASN A 188 -6.21 10.04 -14.62
C ASN A 188 -5.59 11.43 -14.80
N THR A 189 -4.87 11.67 -15.91
CA THR A 189 -4.26 12.98 -16.18
C THR A 189 -5.31 14.05 -16.44
N GLU A 190 -6.43 13.75 -17.12
CA GLU A 190 -7.61 14.61 -17.26
C GLU A 190 -8.22 14.98 -15.89
N ALA A 191 -8.19 14.06 -14.91
CA ALA A 191 -8.63 14.30 -13.53
C ALA A 191 -7.61 15.05 -12.66
N GLY A 192 -6.50 15.50 -13.27
CA GLY A 192 -5.46 16.32 -12.62
C GLY A 192 -4.43 15.52 -11.84
N TYR A 193 -4.24 14.22 -12.13
CA TYR A 193 -3.12 13.45 -11.64
C TYR A 193 -1.89 13.70 -12.54
N THR A 194 -0.73 13.85 -11.93
CA THR A 194 0.53 13.91 -12.66
C THR A 194 1.02 12.48 -12.94
N GLU A 195 1.20 12.16 -14.21
CA GLU A 195 1.77 10.87 -14.61
C GLU A 195 3.25 10.81 -14.29
N ILE A 196 3.68 9.68 -13.72
CA ILE A 196 5.08 9.38 -13.41
C ILE A 196 5.43 7.94 -13.76
N GLN A 197 6.68 7.72 -14.14
CA GLN A 197 7.25 6.39 -14.30
C GLN A 197 8.24 6.11 -13.18
N VAL A 198 8.09 4.96 -12.56
CA VAL A 198 8.82 4.57 -11.35
C VAL A 198 9.58 3.26 -11.55
N PRO A 199 10.65 3.00 -10.78
CA PRO A 199 11.33 1.71 -10.79
C PRO A 199 10.40 0.55 -10.40
N HIS A 200 10.59 -0.61 -11.04
CA HIS A 200 9.86 -1.85 -10.73
C HIS A 200 10.57 -2.71 -9.67
N LEU A 201 11.81 -2.37 -9.33
CA LEU A 201 12.57 -2.92 -8.22
C LEU A 201 12.72 -1.85 -7.15
N VAL A 202 12.45 -2.22 -5.90
CA VAL A 202 12.53 -1.31 -4.76
C VAL A 202 13.40 -1.91 -3.66
N ASN A 203 14.03 -1.04 -2.88
CA ASN A 203 14.79 -1.48 -1.71
C ASN A 203 13.87 -1.83 -0.53
N GLU A 204 14.43 -2.52 0.44
CA GLU A 204 13.74 -2.95 1.66
C GLU A 204 13.02 -1.80 2.37
N ALA A 205 13.68 -0.64 2.51
CA ALA A 205 13.09 0.54 3.15
C ALA A 205 11.82 1.05 2.46
N SER A 206 11.68 0.84 1.14
CA SER A 206 10.46 1.17 0.41
C SER A 206 9.33 0.19 0.71
N GLY A 207 9.63 -1.09 0.84
CA GLY A 207 8.66 -2.12 1.27
C GLY A 207 8.11 -1.86 2.68
N TYR A 208 8.98 -1.49 3.62
CA TYR A 208 8.56 -1.10 4.97
C TYR A 208 7.75 0.21 4.97
N GLY A 209 8.10 1.16 4.11
CA GLY A 209 7.45 2.48 4.05
C GLY A 209 5.94 2.41 3.80
N THR A 210 5.51 1.58 2.88
CA THR A 210 4.09 1.39 2.52
C THR A 210 3.44 0.17 3.18
N GLY A 211 4.22 -0.71 3.83
CA GLY A 211 3.70 -1.79 4.66
C GLY A 211 3.62 -3.16 4.00
N GLN A 212 4.24 -3.35 2.83
CA GLN A 212 4.42 -4.68 2.22
C GLN A 212 5.45 -5.52 2.99
N LEU A 213 6.36 -4.86 3.71
CA LEU A 213 7.27 -5.52 4.64
C LEU A 213 6.90 -5.16 6.11
N PRO A 214 7.10 -6.10 7.05
CA PRO A 214 7.51 -7.49 6.84
C PRO A 214 6.46 -8.28 6.04
N ASP A 215 6.91 -9.08 5.08
CA ASP A 215 6.05 -9.89 4.21
C ASP A 215 5.52 -11.13 4.94
N LYS A 216 4.44 -10.96 5.70
CA LYS A 216 3.83 -12.02 6.51
C LYS A 216 3.16 -13.12 5.67
N GLU A 217 2.74 -12.77 4.45
CA GLU A 217 2.00 -13.66 3.56
C GLU A 217 2.87 -14.30 2.47
N GLY A 218 4.15 -13.90 2.38
CA GLY A 218 5.08 -14.41 1.39
C GLY A 218 4.74 -13.98 -0.05
N GLN A 219 4.20 -12.78 -0.22
CA GLN A 219 3.73 -12.29 -1.52
C GLN A 219 4.81 -11.62 -2.37
N MET A 220 5.90 -11.17 -1.75
CA MET A 220 6.94 -10.41 -2.44
C MET A 220 7.95 -11.32 -3.14
N TYR A 221 8.27 -11.02 -4.40
CA TYR A 221 9.45 -11.56 -5.07
C TYR A 221 10.69 -10.83 -4.60
N HIS A 222 11.66 -11.56 -4.06
CA HIS A 222 12.91 -11.01 -3.54
C HIS A 222 14.10 -11.42 -4.41
N VAL A 223 14.87 -10.43 -4.89
CA VAL A 223 16.15 -10.58 -5.59
C VAL A 223 17.25 -10.57 -4.53
N GLN A 224 17.70 -11.75 -4.12
CA GLN A 224 18.56 -11.93 -2.94
C GLN A 224 19.92 -11.24 -3.05
N ASP A 225 20.58 -11.36 -4.21
CA ASP A 225 21.95 -10.86 -4.39
C ASP A 225 22.05 -9.32 -4.28
N ASP A 226 20.99 -8.62 -4.70
CA ASP A 226 20.93 -7.16 -4.70
C ASP A 226 20.11 -6.61 -3.51
N ASN A 227 19.45 -7.47 -2.73
CA ASN A 227 18.49 -7.12 -1.69
C ASN A 227 17.40 -6.14 -2.20
N LEU A 228 16.84 -6.45 -3.37
CA LEU A 228 15.76 -5.70 -3.99
C LEU A 228 14.49 -6.55 -4.09
N TYR A 229 13.35 -5.90 -4.16
CA TYR A 229 12.04 -6.54 -4.28
C TYR A 229 11.34 -6.09 -5.55
N LEU A 230 10.74 -7.03 -6.29
CA LEU A 230 9.80 -6.70 -7.36
C LEU A 230 8.52 -6.12 -6.74
N ILE A 231 8.03 -5.03 -7.30
CA ILE A 231 6.86 -4.33 -6.76
C ILE A 231 5.57 -5.13 -6.95
N PRO A 232 4.72 -5.28 -5.93
CA PRO A 232 3.39 -5.88 -6.05
C PRO A 232 2.33 -4.88 -6.53
N THR A 233 2.66 -3.60 -6.53
CA THR A 233 1.83 -2.45 -6.91
C THR A 233 2.70 -1.21 -7.09
N ALA A 234 2.30 -0.31 -7.99
CA ALA A 234 2.94 0.99 -8.16
C ALA A 234 2.83 1.90 -6.92
N GLU A 235 1.88 1.63 -6.02
CA GLU A 235 1.78 2.28 -4.71
C GLU A 235 3.13 2.37 -4.01
N VAL A 236 3.90 1.27 -4.00
CA VAL A 236 5.16 1.19 -3.25
C VAL A 236 6.17 2.24 -3.73
N PRO A 237 6.60 2.28 -4.99
CA PRO A 237 7.56 3.28 -5.43
C PRO A 237 6.97 4.70 -5.46
N ILE A 238 5.69 4.88 -5.85
CA ILE A 238 5.08 6.20 -5.95
C ILE A 238 4.99 6.88 -4.58
N THR A 239 4.49 6.17 -3.56
CA THR A 239 4.36 6.74 -2.22
C THR A 239 5.72 6.99 -1.57
N ASN A 240 6.72 6.15 -1.87
CA ASN A 240 8.10 6.30 -1.36
C ASN A 240 8.88 7.48 -1.93
N ILE A 241 8.40 8.15 -2.98
CA ILE A 241 8.96 9.44 -3.43
C ILE A 241 9.03 10.44 -2.28
N PHE A 242 8.06 10.37 -1.38
CA PHE A 242 7.94 11.29 -0.24
C PHE A 242 8.57 10.78 1.06
N ARG A 243 9.32 9.66 1.02
CA ARG A 243 10.01 9.16 2.20
C ARG A 243 11.03 10.15 2.75
N ASN A 244 10.98 10.39 4.08
CA ASN A 244 11.80 11.37 4.81
C ASN A 244 11.58 12.84 4.36
N SER A 245 10.44 13.15 3.76
CA SER A 245 10.14 14.49 3.24
C SER A 245 9.28 15.32 4.20
N ILE A 246 9.45 16.64 4.10
CA ILE A 246 8.50 17.62 4.62
C ILE A 246 7.91 18.34 3.41
N VAL A 247 6.66 18.02 3.09
CA VAL A 247 5.92 18.61 1.97
C VAL A 247 5.49 20.03 2.34
N LYS A 248 5.54 20.93 1.39
CA LYS A 248 5.04 22.29 1.58
C LYS A 248 3.52 22.30 1.52
N LYS A 249 2.89 23.20 2.28
CA LYS A 249 1.43 23.27 2.33
C LYS A 249 0.79 23.65 1.00
N GLU A 250 1.48 24.46 0.20
CA GLU A 250 1.06 24.88 -1.14
C GLU A 250 1.10 23.76 -2.18
N ASP A 251 1.81 22.65 -1.91
CA ASP A 251 1.89 21.51 -2.81
C ASP A 251 0.68 20.56 -2.68
N PHE A 252 -0.16 20.71 -1.65
CA PHE A 252 -1.36 19.91 -1.47
C PHE A 252 -2.54 20.40 -2.36
N PRO A 253 -3.37 19.49 -2.86
CA PRO A 253 -3.22 18.02 -2.81
C PRO A 253 -2.18 17.53 -3.81
N ILE A 254 -1.37 16.53 -3.41
CA ILE A 254 -0.49 15.84 -4.35
C ILE A 254 -1.25 14.67 -4.96
N LYS A 255 -1.32 14.61 -6.29
CA LYS A 255 -2.01 13.58 -7.06
C LYS A 255 -1.05 13.00 -8.08
N LEU A 256 -0.73 11.72 -7.98
CA LEU A 256 0.16 11.02 -8.89
C LEU A 256 -0.51 9.79 -9.48
N THR A 257 -0.19 9.47 -10.72
CA THR A 257 -0.60 8.24 -11.39
C THR A 257 0.59 7.58 -12.08
N GLY A 258 0.58 6.26 -12.13
CA GLY A 258 1.61 5.52 -12.86
C GLY A 258 1.15 4.14 -13.26
N TYR A 259 1.60 3.72 -14.42
CA TYR A 259 1.47 2.36 -14.91
C TYR A 259 2.70 1.55 -14.52
N THR A 260 2.49 0.34 -14.01
CA THR A 260 3.56 -0.65 -13.82
C THR A 260 3.05 -2.08 -14.03
N PRO A 261 3.93 -3.00 -14.47
CA PRO A 261 3.75 -4.40 -14.15
C PRO A 261 3.83 -4.57 -12.62
N CYS A 262 3.04 -5.49 -12.10
CA CYS A 262 2.98 -5.85 -10.69
C CYS A 262 3.29 -7.33 -10.53
N PHE A 263 4.00 -7.69 -9.46
CA PHE A 263 4.48 -9.06 -9.24
C PHE A 263 4.03 -9.54 -7.87
N ARG A 264 3.25 -10.64 -7.85
CA ARG A 264 2.78 -11.28 -6.61
C ARG A 264 3.03 -12.77 -6.68
N ARG A 265 3.54 -13.34 -5.60
CA ARG A 265 3.78 -14.79 -5.53
C ARG A 265 2.50 -15.61 -5.47
N GLU A 266 1.37 -14.98 -5.12
CA GLU A 266 0.06 -15.61 -5.01
C GLU A 266 0.11 -16.93 -4.20
N ALA A 267 0.92 -16.91 -3.14
CA ALA A 267 1.17 -18.08 -2.32
C ALA A 267 -0.15 -18.64 -1.76
N GLY A 268 -0.36 -19.95 -1.94
CA GLY A 268 -1.55 -20.64 -1.45
C GLY A 268 -2.79 -20.56 -2.34
N SER A 269 -2.69 -19.97 -3.55
CA SER A 269 -3.84 -19.81 -4.46
C SER A 269 -3.85 -20.88 -5.54
N TYR A 270 -4.86 -21.79 -5.53
CA TYR A 270 -5.05 -22.81 -6.55
C TYR A 270 -6.53 -23.14 -6.73
N GLY A 271 -6.87 -23.76 -7.88
CA GLY A 271 -8.22 -24.23 -8.17
C GLY A 271 -8.86 -23.51 -9.37
N ALA A 272 -10.13 -23.82 -9.62
CA ALA A 272 -10.84 -23.31 -10.80
C ALA A 272 -11.02 -21.78 -10.78
N HIS A 273 -11.08 -21.18 -9.60
CA HIS A 273 -11.29 -19.73 -9.43
C HIS A 273 -10.08 -18.87 -9.82
N VAL A 274 -8.87 -19.46 -9.97
CA VAL A 274 -7.66 -18.74 -10.41
C VAL A 274 -7.43 -18.83 -11.92
N ARG A 275 -8.29 -19.52 -12.67
CA ARG A 275 -8.11 -19.79 -14.10
C ARG A 275 -8.08 -18.51 -14.95
N GLY A 276 -7.27 -18.51 -16.00
CA GLY A 276 -7.18 -17.42 -16.97
C GLY A 276 -6.57 -16.15 -16.38
N LEU A 277 -7.27 -15.03 -16.48
CA LEU A 277 -6.87 -13.72 -15.98
C LEU A 277 -7.32 -13.44 -14.53
N ASN A 278 -7.98 -14.39 -13.89
CA ASN A 278 -8.55 -14.16 -12.54
C ASN A 278 -7.47 -13.94 -11.48
N ARG A 279 -6.32 -14.64 -11.59
CA ARG A 279 -5.20 -14.49 -10.66
C ARG A 279 -3.87 -14.78 -11.35
N LEU A 280 -2.94 -13.82 -11.24
CA LEU A 280 -1.69 -13.84 -11.99
C LEU A 280 -0.51 -13.49 -11.09
N HIS A 281 0.65 -14.11 -11.37
CA HIS A 281 1.94 -13.76 -10.74
C HIS A 281 2.53 -12.45 -11.28
N GLN A 282 2.24 -12.15 -12.55
CA GLN A 282 2.57 -10.88 -13.19
C GLN A 282 1.34 -10.32 -13.88
N PHE A 283 1.03 -9.05 -13.61
CA PHE A 283 -0.10 -8.35 -14.22
C PHE A 283 0.16 -6.85 -14.30
N ASP A 284 -0.56 -6.17 -15.18
CA ASP A 284 -0.47 -4.74 -15.38
C ASP A 284 -1.52 -4.00 -14.55
N LYS A 285 -1.13 -2.87 -13.97
CA LYS A 285 -2.01 -2.02 -13.18
C LYS A 285 -1.66 -0.55 -13.37
N VAL A 286 -2.68 0.28 -13.52
CA VAL A 286 -2.57 1.73 -13.41
C VAL A 286 -3.00 2.11 -11.99
N GLU A 287 -2.16 2.86 -11.30
CA GLU A 287 -2.37 3.25 -9.91
C GLU A 287 -2.52 4.76 -9.80
N ILE A 288 -3.37 5.20 -8.89
CA ILE A 288 -3.48 6.59 -8.44
C ILE A 288 -3.11 6.68 -6.97
N VAL A 289 -2.27 7.65 -6.64
CA VAL A 289 -1.80 7.92 -5.27
C VAL A 289 -2.05 9.37 -4.92
N ARG A 290 -2.54 9.62 -3.72
CA ARG A 290 -2.70 10.97 -3.18
C ARG A 290 -1.96 11.12 -1.86
N VAL A 291 -1.38 12.30 -1.67
CA VAL A 291 -0.92 12.77 -0.37
C VAL A 291 -1.77 13.97 -0.01
N GLU A 292 -2.42 13.88 1.14
CA GLU A 292 -3.44 14.85 1.57
C GLU A 292 -3.16 15.38 2.99
N ARG A 293 -3.73 16.55 3.26
CA ARG A 293 -3.87 17.02 4.63
C ARG A 293 -4.93 16.15 5.34
N PRO A 294 -4.74 15.85 6.64
CA PRO A 294 -5.65 14.96 7.38
C PRO A 294 -7.13 15.34 7.27
N GLU A 295 -7.43 16.64 7.34
CA GLU A 295 -8.79 17.18 7.28
C GLU A 295 -9.52 16.95 5.96
N ASN A 296 -8.78 16.73 4.84
CA ASN A 296 -9.34 16.58 3.51
C ASN A 296 -9.34 15.13 3.01
N SER A 297 -8.71 14.20 3.75
CA SER A 297 -8.40 12.87 3.20
C SER A 297 -9.63 12.00 2.92
N TYR A 298 -10.71 12.13 3.67
CA TYR A 298 -11.94 11.38 3.42
C TYR A 298 -12.76 11.95 2.24
N GLU A 299 -12.75 13.28 2.05
CA GLU A 299 -13.29 13.89 0.84
C GLU A 299 -12.47 13.45 -0.39
N ALA A 300 -11.15 13.40 -0.25
CA ALA A 300 -10.25 12.90 -1.28
C ALA A 300 -10.52 11.42 -1.62
N LEU A 301 -10.78 10.55 -0.61
CA LEU A 301 -11.18 9.17 -0.82
C LEU A 301 -12.46 9.07 -1.64
N ASN A 302 -13.50 9.84 -1.29
CA ASN A 302 -14.75 9.89 -2.03
C ASN A 302 -14.55 10.35 -3.48
N ALA A 303 -13.70 11.35 -3.70
CA ALA A 303 -13.37 11.82 -5.03
C ALA A 303 -12.64 10.76 -5.88
N MET A 304 -11.77 9.95 -5.26
CA MET A 304 -11.12 8.80 -5.93
C MET A 304 -12.14 7.72 -6.28
N VAL A 305 -13.08 7.42 -5.39
CA VAL A 305 -14.18 6.46 -5.63
C VAL A 305 -15.03 6.93 -6.83
N GLU A 306 -15.45 8.20 -6.85
CA GLU A 306 -16.23 8.73 -7.98
C GLU A 306 -15.45 8.75 -9.30
N HIS A 307 -14.14 8.98 -9.25
CA HIS A 307 -13.28 8.90 -10.44
C HIS A 307 -13.27 7.48 -11.04
N VAL A 308 -13.08 6.46 -10.22
CA VAL A 308 -13.09 5.04 -10.68
C VAL A 308 -14.49 4.66 -11.20
N LYS A 309 -15.57 5.10 -10.55
CA LYS A 309 -16.95 4.93 -11.05
C LYS A 309 -17.11 5.52 -12.46
N GLY A 310 -16.56 6.71 -12.68
CA GLY A 310 -16.59 7.39 -13.99
C GLY A 310 -15.98 6.53 -15.09
N ILE A 311 -14.81 5.95 -14.85
CA ILE A 311 -14.11 5.06 -15.80
C ILE A 311 -14.97 3.83 -16.12
N LEU A 312 -15.59 3.20 -15.12
CA LEU A 312 -16.42 2.00 -15.32
C LEU A 312 -17.71 2.30 -16.06
N ARG A 313 -18.31 3.48 -15.83
CA ARG A 313 -19.47 3.98 -16.59
C ARG A 313 -19.15 4.17 -18.07
N GLU A 314 -18.00 4.77 -18.37
CA GLU A 314 -17.54 4.94 -19.75
C GLU A 314 -17.28 3.60 -20.44
N LEU A 315 -16.74 2.62 -19.72
CA LEU A 315 -16.56 1.25 -20.19
C LEU A 315 -17.88 0.46 -20.30
N LYS A 316 -18.99 0.99 -19.79
CA LYS A 316 -20.32 0.36 -19.75
C LYS A 316 -20.30 -1.06 -19.14
N LEU A 317 -19.45 -1.29 -18.15
CA LEU A 317 -19.38 -2.55 -17.44
C LEU A 317 -20.34 -2.54 -16.24
N PRO A 318 -21.08 -3.62 -15.97
CA PRO A 318 -21.85 -3.73 -14.74
C PRO A 318 -20.89 -3.90 -13.56
N PHE A 319 -21.03 -3.04 -12.54
CA PHE A 319 -20.13 -3.04 -11.39
C PHE A 319 -20.86 -2.81 -10.08
N ARG A 320 -20.22 -3.21 -9.00
CA ARG A 320 -20.61 -2.89 -7.63
C ARG A 320 -19.42 -2.39 -6.81
N ILE A 321 -19.72 -1.74 -5.70
CA ILE A 321 -18.72 -1.24 -4.76
C ILE A 321 -19.03 -1.84 -3.39
N LEU A 322 -18.02 -2.44 -2.80
CA LEU A 322 -18.05 -3.00 -1.46
C LEU A 322 -17.24 -2.11 -0.51
N ARG A 323 -17.80 -1.78 0.64
CA ARG A 323 -17.05 -1.27 1.78
C ARG A 323 -16.54 -2.47 2.56
N LEU A 324 -15.21 -2.60 2.68
CA LEU A 324 -14.62 -3.75 3.34
C LEU A 324 -14.92 -3.75 4.83
N CYS A 325 -15.25 -4.92 5.36
CA CYS A 325 -15.39 -5.17 6.78
C CYS A 325 -14.02 -5.28 7.48
N GLY A 326 -14.01 -5.23 8.80
CA GLY A 326 -12.75 -5.25 9.56
C GLY A 326 -11.91 -6.51 9.35
N GLY A 327 -12.52 -7.67 9.08
CA GLY A 327 -11.83 -8.93 8.85
C GLY A 327 -11.15 -9.04 7.47
N ASP A 328 -11.68 -8.31 6.48
CA ASP A 328 -11.12 -8.27 5.12
C ASP A 328 -10.27 -7.03 4.84
N LEU A 329 -10.34 -6.02 5.71
CA LEU A 329 -9.61 -4.76 5.55
C LEU A 329 -8.10 -4.97 5.58
N GLY A 330 -7.38 -4.55 4.54
CA GLY A 330 -5.91 -4.65 4.43
C GLY A 330 -5.17 -4.08 5.65
N PHE A 331 -4.04 -4.67 6.01
CA PHE A 331 -3.28 -4.39 7.25
C PHE A 331 -3.02 -2.90 7.50
N THR A 332 -2.72 -2.15 6.44
CA THR A 332 -2.32 -0.73 6.53
C THR A 332 -3.49 0.25 6.38
N SER A 333 -4.65 -0.21 5.89
CA SER A 333 -5.79 0.64 5.57
C SER A 333 -6.65 0.98 6.80
N ALA A 334 -7.17 2.21 6.83
CA ALA A 334 -8.21 2.63 7.77
C ALA A 334 -9.63 2.44 7.17
N LEU A 335 -9.78 2.65 5.86
CA LEU A 335 -11.05 2.46 5.13
C LEU A 335 -10.72 2.10 3.68
N THR A 336 -11.40 1.10 3.15
CA THR A 336 -11.24 0.63 1.76
C THR A 336 -12.58 0.40 1.11
N PHE A 337 -12.66 0.79 -0.17
CA PHE A 337 -13.75 0.45 -1.07
C PHE A 337 -13.20 -0.39 -2.23
N ASP A 338 -13.75 -1.59 -2.40
CA ASP A 338 -13.41 -2.47 -3.52
C ASP A 338 -14.46 -2.37 -4.62
N PHE A 339 -14.00 -2.33 -5.85
CA PHE A 339 -14.82 -2.33 -7.05
C PHE A 339 -14.77 -3.70 -7.69
N GLU A 340 -15.93 -4.23 -8.02
CA GLU A 340 -16.06 -5.49 -8.73
C GLU A 340 -16.87 -5.31 -10.00
N VAL A 341 -16.45 -5.94 -11.09
CA VAL A 341 -17.24 -6.09 -12.31
C VAL A 341 -17.87 -7.46 -12.38
N PHE A 342 -19.07 -7.55 -12.92
CA PHE A 342 -19.73 -8.84 -13.12
C PHE A 342 -19.19 -9.54 -14.36
N SER A 343 -18.66 -10.73 -14.19
CA SER A 343 -18.26 -11.64 -15.27
C SER A 343 -19.44 -12.52 -15.61
N THR A 344 -20.14 -12.20 -16.71
CA THR A 344 -21.39 -12.87 -17.06
C THR A 344 -21.21 -14.34 -17.45
N ALA A 345 -20.07 -14.68 -18.09
CA ALA A 345 -19.80 -16.05 -18.47
C ALA A 345 -19.34 -16.94 -17.30
N GLN A 346 -18.82 -16.34 -16.22
CA GLN A 346 -18.45 -17.05 -14.99
C GLN A 346 -19.54 -16.97 -13.91
N ASP A 347 -20.58 -16.16 -14.13
CA ASP A 347 -21.66 -15.88 -13.16
C ASP A 347 -21.14 -15.44 -11.79
N ARG A 348 -20.18 -14.47 -11.78
CA ARG A 348 -19.55 -14.01 -10.55
C ARG A 348 -19.00 -12.58 -10.66
N TRP A 349 -18.82 -11.94 -9.52
CA TRP A 349 -18.13 -10.67 -9.38
C TRP A 349 -16.60 -10.87 -9.37
N LEU A 350 -15.88 -9.97 -10.02
CA LEU A 350 -14.42 -9.95 -10.07
C LEU A 350 -13.93 -8.60 -9.57
N GLU A 351 -13.18 -8.58 -8.50
CA GLU A 351 -12.53 -7.38 -7.98
C GLU A 351 -11.53 -6.82 -9.01
N ILE A 352 -11.67 -5.54 -9.33
CA ILE A 352 -10.86 -4.84 -10.34
C ILE A 352 -10.11 -3.63 -9.80
N SER A 353 -10.51 -3.12 -8.65
CA SER A 353 -9.90 -1.98 -8.01
C SER A 353 -10.16 -2.02 -6.52
N SER A 354 -9.20 -1.52 -5.75
CA SER A 354 -9.32 -1.23 -4.35
C SER A 354 -8.87 0.20 -4.12
N VAL A 355 -9.69 1.01 -3.44
CA VAL A 355 -9.41 2.43 -3.15
C VAL A 355 -9.39 2.63 -1.65
N SER A 356 -8.25 3.07 -1.10
CA SER A 356 -7.97 3.04 0.32
C SER A 356 -7.46 4.37 0.87
N ASN A 357 -7.86 4.69 2.10
CA ASN A 357 -7.25 5.72 2.95
C ASN A 357 -6.45 5.04 4.06
N PHE A 358 -5.17 5.39 4.17
CA PHE A 358 -4.26 4.85 5.20
C PHE A 358 -4.09 5.82 6.37
N GLU A 359 -4.72 6.98 6.31
CA GLU A 359 -4.50 8.05 7.27
C GLU A 359 -2.99 8.31 7.47
N THR A 360 -2.56 8.42 8.73
CA THR A 360 -1.14 8.66 9.06
C THR A 360 -0.29 7.38 9.08
N PHE A 361 -0.85 6.20 8.84
CA PHE A 361 -0.16 4.93 9.07
C PHE A 361 1.08 4.76 8.21
N GLN A 362 0.95 4.97 6.89
CA GLN A 362 2.09 4.93 5.96
C GLN A 362 2.97 6.16 6.15
N ALA A 363 2.39 7.35 6.30
CA ALA A 363 3.15 8.58 6.49
C ALA A 363 4.08 8.51 7.74
N ASN A 364 3.65 7.84 8.81
CA ASN A 364 4.48 7.61 9.99
C ASN A 364 5.68 6.68 9.70
N ARG A 365 5.49 5.62 8.91
CA ARG A 365 6.58 4.74 8.45
C ARG A 365 7.56 5.48 7.52
N LEU A 366 7.01 6.25 6.59
CA LEU A 366 7.74 7.04 5.61
C LEU A 366 8.42 8.28 6.21
N LYS A 367 8.03 8.70 7.43
CA LYS A 367 8.37 10.02 8.00
C LYS A 367 7.94 11.16 7.05
N LEU A 368 6.79 10.98 6.40
CA LEU A 368 6.18 11.97 5.51
C LEU A 368 5.40 12.98 6.33
N ARG A 369 5.85 14.22 6.31
CA ARG A 369 5.34 15.29 7.16
C ARG A 369 5.04 16.55 6.34
N PHE A 370 4.30 17.44 6.94
CA PHE A 370 4.11 18.81 6.43
C PHE A 370 4.08 19.80 7.61
N LYS A 371 4.15 21.07 7.29
CA LYS A 371 3.92 22.15 8.27
C LYS A 371 2.50 22.68 8.08
N ASP A 372 1.71 22.65 9.18
CA ASP A 372 0.37 23.25 9.19
C ASP A 372 0.42 24.78 9.16
N ASP A 373 -0.76 25.40 9.21
CA ASP A 373 -0.88 26.86 9.11
C ASP A 373 -0.26 27.61 10.31
N GLU A 374 -0.05 26.91 11.44
CA GLU A 374 0.64 27.42 12.63
C GLU A 374 2.15 27.13 12.61
N GLY A 375 2.66 26.49 11.55
CA GLY A 375 4.06 26.08 11.41
C GLY A 375 4.44 24.82 12.20
N LYS A 376 3.47 24.13 12.81
CA LYS A 376 3.67 22.88 13.52
C LYS A 376 3.82 21.73 12.54
N THR A 377 4.76 20.84 12.81
CA THR A 377 5.00 19.67 11.97
C THR A 377 4.00 18.57 12.29
N GLN A 378 3.29 18.09 11.25
CA GLN A 378 2.31 17.01 11.32
C GLN A 378 2.60 15.93 10.28
N LEU A 379 2.03 14.72 10.48
CA LEU A 379 2.04 13.66 9.46
C LEU A 379 0.93 13.95 8.43
N ALA A 380 1.24 13.74 7.16
CA ALA A 380 0.23 13.74 6.10
C ALA A 380 -0.61 12.45 6.13
N HIS A 381 -1.72 12.44 5.38
CA HIS A 381 -2.46 11.23 5.04
C HIS A 381 -2.06 10.75 3.65
N THR A 382 -2.02 9.43 3.46
CA THR A 382 -1.79 8.81 2.16
C THR A 382 -3.02 8.02 1.73
N LEU A 383 -3.32 8.07 0.44
CA LEU A 383 -4.39 7.31 -0.19
C LEU A 383 -3.87 6.68 -1.47
N ASN A 384 -4.42 5.53 -1.83
CA ASN A 384 -4.19 4.95 -3.15
C ASN A 384 -5.46 4.34 -3.72
N GLY A 385 -5.40 4.02 -5.00
CA GLY A 385 -6.43 3.22 -5.67
C GLY A 385 -5.94 2.70 -7.00
N SER A 386 -6.43 1.53 -7.39
CA SER A 386 -6.20 1.02 -8.75
C SER A 386 -7.14 1.72 -9.72
N SER A 387 -6.60 2.24 -10.81
CA SER A 387 -7.36 2.91 -11.86
C SER A 387 -7.07 2.33 -13.26
N LEU A 388 -7.15 1.05 -13.53
CA LEU A 388 -7.61 -0.14 -12.82
C LEU A 388 -6.56 -1.27 -12.87
N ALA A 389 -6.88 -2.45 -12.27
CA ALA A 389 -6.12 -3.69 -12.49
C ALA A 389 -6.58 -4.33 -13.81
N LEU A 390 -5.69 -4.36 -14.81
CA LEU A 390 -6.06 -4.68 -16.18
C LEU A 390 -6.59 -6.10 -16.42
N PRO A 391 -6.04 -7.17 -15.80
CA PRO A 391 -6.45 -8.54 -16.19
C PRO A 391 -7.93 -8.81 -16.01
N ARG A 392 -8.49 -8.45 -14.86
CA ARG A 392 -9.91 -8.72 -14.57
C ARG A 392 -10.84 -7.77 -15.31
N VAL A 393 -10.41 -6.52 -15.57
CA VAL A 393 -11.14 -5.61 -16.46
C VAL A 393 -11.17 -6.16 -17.88
N LEU A 394 -10.04 -6.64 -18.38
CA LEU A 394 -9.96 -7.28 -19.69
C LEU A 394 -10.84 -8.53 -19.75
N ALA A 395 -10.81 -9.38 -18.72
CA ALA A 395 -11.71 -10.54 -18.63
C ALA A 395 -13.19 -10.12 -18.72
N GLY A 396 -13.57 -9.08 -17.94
CA GLY A 396 -14.93 -8.51 -17.98
C GLY A 396 -15.31 -7.98 -19.36
N ILE A 397 -14.41 -7.28 -20.05
CA ILE A 397 -14.65 -6.79 -21.41
C ILE A 397 -14.82 -7.97 -22.38
N LEU A 398 -13.90 -8.93 -22.41
CA LEU A 398 -13.97 -10.08 -23.31
C LEU A 398 -15.29 -10.84 -23.14
N GLU A 399 -15.71 -11.06 -21.89
CA GLU A 399 -16.91 -11.84 -21.60
C GLU A 399 -18.21 -11.05 -21.83
N ASN A 400 -18.28 -9.81 -21.35
CA ASN A 400 -19.54 -9.04 -21.41
C ASN A 400 -19.81 -8.43 -22.79
N TYR A 401 -18.79 -8.28 -23.63
CA TYR A 401 -18.89 -7.74 -24.97
C TYR A 401 -18.87 -8.81 -26.09
N GLN A 402 -18.87 -10.10 -25.72
CA GLN A 402 -18.92 -11.19 -26.70
C GLN A 402 -20.26 -11.21 -27.43
N THR A 403 -20.21 -11.50 -28.72
CA THR A 403 -21.35 -11.66 -29.63
C THR A 403 -21.24 -13.00 -30.37
N GLU A 404 -22.21 -13.38 -31.15
CA GLU A 404 -22.16 -14.60 -32.00
C GLU A 404 -20.98 -14.58 -32.98
N THR A 405 -20.55 -13.38 -33.42
CA THR A 405 -19.58 -13.19 -34.50
C THR A 405 -18.25 -12.60 -34.04
N GLY A 406 -18.03 -12.41 -32.74
CA GLY A 406 -16.79 -11.83 -32.22
C GLY A 406 -16.99 -11.15 -30.88
N ILE A 407 -16.07 -10.26 -30.53
CA ILE A 407 -16.11 -9.46 -29.31
C ILE A 407 -16.11 -7.99 -29.72
N ALA A 408 -17.16 -7.25 -29.40
CA ALA A 408 -17.20 -5.81 -29.61
C ALA A 408 -16.19 -5.11 -28.67
N ILE A 409 -15.71 -3.96 -29.07
CA ILE A 409 -14.81 -3.13 -28.22
C ILE A 409 -15.65 -1.99 -27.64
N PRO A 410 -15.56 -1.68 -26.34
CA PRO A 410 -16.15 -0.49 -25.76
C PRO A 410 -15.84 0.76 -26.58
N ASP A 411 -16.84 1.60 -26.89
CA ASP A 411 -16.69 2.76 -27.77
C ASP A 411 -15.51 3.65 -27.40
N VAL A 412 -15.29 3.86 -26.11
CA VAL A 412 -14.20 4.70 -25.58
C VAL A 412 -12.81 4.12 -25.85
N LEU A 413 -12.69 2.81 -26.09
CA LEU A 413 -11.42 2.15 -26.39
C LEU A 413 -11.11 2.03 -27.88
N VAL A 414 -12.13 2.21 -28.78
CA VAL A 414 -11.95 2.10 -30.23
C VAL A 414 -10.83 3.01 -30.75
N PRO A 415 -10.72 4.29 -30.33
CA PRO A 415 -9.64 5.17 -30.78
C PRO A 415 -8.25 4.67 -30.37
N TYR A 416 -8.13 4.03 -29.20
CA TYR A 416 -6.87 3.48 -28.68
C TYR A 416 -6.52 2.14 -29.32
N CYS A 417 -7.51 1.30 -29.59
CA CYS A 417 -7.34 0.00 -30.23
C CYS A 417 -7.03 0.11 -31.71
N GLY A 418 -7.72 1.02 -32.42
CA GLY A 418 -7.73 1.12 -33.87
C GLY A 418 -8.59 0.04 -34.55
N PHE A 419 -9.46 -0.62 -33.81
CA PHE A 419 -10.49 -1.55 -34.28
C PHE A 419 -11.67 -1.54 -33.30
N ASP A 420 -12.85 -1.87 -33.79
CA ASP A 420 -14.11 -1.89 -33.04
C ASP A 420 -14.58 -3.30 -32.68
N LYS A 421 -13.89 -4.33 -33.21
CA LYS A 421 -14.25 -5.75 -33.03
C LYS A 421 -13.03 -6.67 -33.07
N ILE A 422 -13.11 -7.73 -32.29
CA ILE A 422 -12.25 -8.91 -32.36
C ILE A 422 -13.09 -10.04 -33.02
N ASP A 423 -12.62 -10.55 -34.14
CA ASP A 423 -13.26 -11.54 -34.98
C ASP A 423 -12.25 -12.58 -35.47
#